data_b1c199910dd66132b55210bce2dc4588
#
_entry.id   b1c199910dd66132b55210bce2dc4588
#
_cell.length_a   1.000
_cell.length_b   1.000
_cell.length_c   1.000
_cell.angle_alpha   90.00
_cell.angle_beta   90.00
_cell.angle_gamma   90.00
#
_symmetry.space_group_name_H-M   'P 1'
#
loop_
_entity.id
_entity.type
_entity.pdbx_description
1 polymer ?
#
loop_
_entity_poly.entity_id
_entity_poly.type
_entity_poly.pdbx_seq_one_letter_code
_entity_poly.pdbx_strand_id
1 'polypeptide(L)'
;MPFLKAFKRTLKCTSATLLLSGTLLSPASADAISTDQATALIAALTDQLVVPAYTELAEESSQLVEVLDSYCAAPNTGDRSKVETQFHSTMDAWQRAQIIQFGPIYENKGPARIQFWPDKRGTGQRQLRQVLNNQDETVLPSGALAEKSVALGDLQALEYVLYNDPELTTQPDSFACHYALAIARNQEVHAADIVQMWVGADSYRDQVLNAADGTDVFFDEKEAASRFLNDMAGAIDVIRLQKIDRPMGLTITGARPKRTENWRSGRSLRNIQLNLESVQHFLAVEDGFGDVLSDIGKETTSQAAQQLISEILGHLAAFDQPMSKLVANPDARGDLESLLTKLRSLQSLVREQLAQDLGLVPGFNATDGD
;
A
#
# COMPACT_ATOMS: atom_id res chain seq x y z
N MET A 1 79.19 -5.53 41.35
CA MET A 1 79.66 -4.88 42.57
C MET A 1 79.23 -3.43 42.57
N PRO A 2 78.79 -2.76 43.64
CA PRO A 2 78.12 -3.30 44.83
C PRO A 2 76.82 -2.55 45.18
N PHE A 3 76.01 -3.19 46.04
CA PHE A 3 75.34 -2.75 47.29
C PHE A 3 74.62 -1.40 47.35
N LEU A 4 73.35 -1.33 47.79
CA LEU A 4 72.96 -1.02 49.15
C LEU A 4 71.43 -1.05 49.31
N LYS A 5 71.01 -1.87 50.26
CA LYS A 5 70.21 -1.70 51.45
C LYS A 5 68.84 -1.04 51.38
N ALA A 6 67.95 -1.87 51.82
CA ALA A 6 66.55 -1.66 52.23
C ALA A 6 66.36 -0.54 53.26
N PHE A 7 65.20 0.13 53.19
CA PHE A 7 64.55 0.77 54.33
C PHE A 7 63.05 0.46 54.31
N LYS A 8 62.62 -0.42 55.20
CA LYS A 8 61.20 -0.67 55.47
C LYS A 8 60.67 0.50 56.30
N ARG A 9 59.67 1.19 55.82
CA ARG A 9 58.77 2.01 56.62
C ARG A 9 57.34 1.49 56.41
N THR A 10 56.84 0.88 57.48
CA THR A 10 55.43 0.49 57.65
C THR A 10 54.60 1.76 57.89
N LEU A 11 53.71 2.04 56.96
CA LEU A 11 52.65 3.01 57.13
C LEU A 11 51.33 2.24 57.25
N LYS A 12 50.71 2.32 58.40
CA LYS A 12 49.38 1.82 58.68
C LYS A 12 48.40 2.77 58.02
N CYS A 13 47.75 2.36 56.91
CA CYS A 13 46.59 3.05 56.35
C CYS A 13 45.34 2.36 56.84
N THR A 14 44.55 3.03 57.62
CA THR A 14 43.18 2.69 57.97
C THR A 14 42.29 2.94 56.77
N SER A 15 41.80 1.84 56.17
CA SER A 15 40.85 1.91 55.09
C SER A 15 39.45 2.19 55.63
N ALA A 16 38.95 3.39 55.42
CA ALA A 16 37.53 3.71 55.56
C ALA A 16 36.81 3.27 54.27
N THR A 17 36.06 2.17 54.33
CA THR A 17 35.23 1.68 53.23
C THR A 17 33.96 2.52 53.18
N LEU A 18 33.91 3.50 52.28
CA LEU A 18 32.67 4.19 51.93
C LEU A 18 31.87 3.28 51.01
N LEU A 19 30.81 2.66 51.52
CA LEU A 19 29.80 1.98 50.74
C LEU A 19 28.97 3.04 49.97
N LEU A 20 29.36 3.37 48.74
CA LEU A 20 28.48 4.06 47.82
C LEU A 20 27.44 3.04 47.31
N SER A 21 26.24 3.11 47.86
CA SER A 21 25.06 2.47 47.30
C SER A 21 24.68 3.18 45.99
N GLY A 22 25.35 2.83 44.90
CA GLY A 22 24.95 3.23 43.58
C GLY A 22 23.67 2.46 43.21
N THR A 23 22.52 3.12 43.29
CA THR A 23 21.34 2.68 42.58
C THR A 23 21.68 2.71 41.11
N LEU A 24 21.93 1.53 40.52
CA LEU A 24 21.92 1.33 39.08
C LEU A 24 20.49 1.63 38.64
N LEU A 25 20.22 2.86 38.19
CA LEU A 25 19.09 3.14 37.30
C LEU A 25 19.38 2.31 36.06
N SER A 26 18.74 1.13 35.96
CA SER A 26 18.59 0.47 34.71
C SER A 26 18.01 1.50 33.76
N PRO A 27 18.54 1.68 32.53
CA PRO A 27 17.80 2.42 31.51
C PRO A 27 16.44 1.74 31.43
N ALA A 28 15.36 2.48 31.64
CA ALA A 28 14.04 2.02 31.32
C ALA A 28 14.11 1.57 29.85
N SER A 29 13.93 0.27 29.60
CA SER A 29 13.67 -0.20 28.26
C SER A 29 12.53 0.67 27.77
N ALA A 30 12.68 1.31 26.61
CA ALA A 30 11.54 1.90 25.92
C ALA A 30 10.46 0.81 25.91
N ASP A 31 9.33 1.11 26.52
CA ASP A 31 8.29 0.10 26.73
C ASP A 31 7.75 -0.33 25.38
N ALA A 32 8.23 -1.46 24.89
CA ALA A 32 7.64 -2.16 23.75
C ALA A 32 6.16 -2.45 24.07
N ILE A 33 5.32 -2.43 23.05
CA ILE A 33 3.90 -2.80 23.22
C ILE A 33 3.78 -4.16 23.92
N SER A 34 2.82 -4.29 24.82
CA SER A 34 2.51 -5.56 25.48
C SER A 34 1.85 -6.54 24.49
N THR A 35 1.83 -7.83 24.84
CA THR A 35 1.10 -8.85 24.07
C THR A 35 -0.39 -8.49 23.90
N ASP A 36 -1.05 -8.03 24.96
CA ASP A 36 -2.47 -7.64 24.91
C ASP A 36 -2.69 -6.47 23.94
N GLN A 37 -1.83 -5.44 23.96
CA GLN A 37 -1.89 -4.31 23.05
C GLN A 37 -1.62 -4.72 21.60
N ALA A 38 -0.63 -5.59 21.37
CA ALA A 38 -0.34 -6.07 20.02
C ALA A 38 -1.49 -6.93 19.47
N THR A 39 -2.09 -7.77 20.32
CA THR A 39 -3.26 -8.59 19.94
C THR A 39 -4.48 -7.72 19.61
N ALA A 40 -4.77 -6.70 20.42
CA ALA A 40 -5.85 -5.75 20.13
C ALA A 40 -5.60 -4.98 18.83
N LEU A 41 -4.36 -4.49 18.63
CA LEU A 41 -3.94 -3.78 17.43
C LEU A 41 -4.13 -4.59 16.15
N ILE A 42 -3.63 -5.84 16.12
CA ILE A 42 -3.77 -6.68 14.91
C ILE A 42 -5.22 -7.05 14.62
N ALA A 43 -6.04 -7.24 15.66
CA ALA A 43 -7.48 -7.45 15.52
C ALA A 43 -8.18 -6.21 14.94
N ALA A 44 -7.91 -5.03 15.50
CA ALA A 44 -8.46 -3.76 15.04
C ALA A 44 -8.10 -3.48 13.57
N LEU A 45 -6.82 -3.57 13.21
CA LEU A 45 -6.36 -3.35 11.84
C LEU A 45 -6.94 -4.36 10.85
N THR A 46 -7.08 -5.62 11.26
CA THR A 46 -7.68 -6.65 10.41
C THR A 46 -9.16 -6.38 10.17
N ASP A 47 -9.91 -6.12 11.24
CA ASP A 47 -11.37 -6.04 11.18
C ASP A 47 -11.90 -4.67 10.73
N GLN A 48 -11.17 -3.59 10.99
CA GLN A 48 -11.59 -2.23 10.64
C GLN A 48 -10.94 -1.69 9.37
N LEU A 49 -9.83 -2.30 8.90
CA LEU A 49 -9.13 -1.81 7.71
C LEU A 49 -9.03 -2.87 6.61
N VAL A 50 -8.45 -4.05 6.89
CA VAL A 50 -8.13 -5.04 5.85
C VAL A 50 -9.38 -5.68 5.27
N VAL A 51 -10.20 -6.30 6.11
CA VAL A 51 -11.42 -7.01 5.67
C VAL A 51 -12.40 -6.06 4.99
N PRO A 52 -12.70 -4.86 5.53
CA PRO A 52 -13.54 -3.88 4.84
C PRO A 52 -13.01 -3.43 3.49
N ALA A 53 -11.69 -3.19 3.35
CA ALA A 53 -11.10 -2.73 2.10
C ALA A 53 -11.25 -3.76 0.96
N TYR A 54 -11.02 -5.06 1.25
CA TYR A 54 -11.23 -6.11 0.26
C TYR A 54 -12.70 -6.40 0.00
N THR A 55 -13.56 -6.26 1.00
CA THR A 55 -15.02 -6.39 0.84
C THR A 55 -15.55 -5.30 -0.10
N GLU A 56 -15.15 -4.03 0.10
CA GLU A 56 -15.47 -2.92 -0.79
C GLU A 56 -14.99 -3.20 -2.23
N LEU A 57 -13.76 -3.72 -2.40
CA LEU A 57 -13.25 -4.08 -3.72
C LEU A 57 -14.11 -5.15 -4.40
N ALA A 58 -14.56 -6.16 -3.67
CA ALA A 58 -15.42 -7.22 -4.22
C ALA A 58 -16.80 -6.67 -4.62
N GLU A 59 -17.41 -5.85 -3.77
CA GLU A 59 -18.70 -5.20 -4.04
C GLU A 59 -18.63 -4.30 -5.27
N GLU A 60 -17.63 -3.41 -5.35
CA GLU A 60 -17.44 -2.50 -6.48
C GLU A 60 -17.08 -3.25 -7.78
N SER A 61 -16.38 -4.39 -7.68
CA SER A 61 -16.09 -5.24 -8.85
C SER A 61 -17.36 -5.93 -9.37
N SER A 62 -18.26 -6.37 -8.50
CA SER A 62 -19.54 -6.95 -8.89
C SER A 62 -20.45 -5.90 -9.55
N GLN A 63 -20.55 -4.70 -8.98
CA GLN A 63 -21.28 -3.58 -9.58
C GLN A 63 -20.71 -3.19 -10.95
N LEU A 64 -19.39 -3.28 -11.13
CA LEU A 64 -18.74 -3.00 -12.43
C LEU A 64 -19.20 -4.00 -13.51
N VAL A 65 -19.38 -5.28 -13.16
CA VAL A 65 -19.94 -6.28 -14.07
C VAL A 65 -21.37 -5.92 -14.44
N GLU A 66 -22.24 -5.59 -13.49
CA GLU A 66 -23.64 -5.22 -13.74
C GLU A 66 -23.76 -4.00 -14.67
N VAL A 67 -22.97 -2.96 -14.40
CA VAL A 67 -22.99 -1.72 -15.18
C VAL A 67 -22.48 -1.94 -16.61
N LEU A 68 -21.39 -2.72 -16.79
CA LEU A 68 -20.85 -3.04 -18.10
C LEU A 68 -21.77 -3.96 -18.89
N ASP A 69 -22.37 -4.98 -18.25
CA ASP A 69 -23.32 -5.89 -18.91
C ASP A 69 -24.52 -5.10 -19.46
N SER A 70 -25.12 -4.25 -18.63
CA SER A 70 -26.22 -3.36 -19.02
C SER A 70 -25.83 -2.39 -20.14
N TYR A 71 -24.63 -1.80 -20.06
CA TYR A 71 -24.14 -0.86 -21.07
C TYR A 71 -23.86 -1.56 -22.40
N CYS A 72 -23.19 -2.72 -22.41
CA CYS A 72 -22.84 -3.46 -23.61
C CYS A 72 -24.04 -4.06 -24.34
N ALA A 73 -25.14 -4.33 -23.61
CA ALA A 73 -26.40 -4.74 -24.24
C ALA A 73 -27.05 -3.61 -25.08
N ALA A 74 -26.83 -2.34 -24.73
CA ALA A 74 -27.45 -1.20 -25.40
C ALA A 74 -26.56 0.06 -25.40
N PRO A 75 -25.34 0.04 -25.97
CA PRO A 75 -24.38 1.15 -25.83
C PRO A 75 -24.83 2.46 -26.48
N ASN A 76 -25.69 2.42 -27.47
CA ASN A 76 -26.24 3.62 -28.13
C ASN A 76 -27.28 4.36 -27.27
N THR A 77 -27.87 3.70 -26.28
CA THR A 77 -28.85 4.27 -25.35
C THR A 77 -28.34 4.24 -23.92
N GLY A 78 -27.26 3.51 -23.67
CA GLY A 78 -26.60 3.40 -22.37
C GLY A 78 -25.84 4.67 -22.03
N ASP A 79 -25.76 4.95 -20.73
CA ASP A 79 -25.02 6.09 -20.18
C ASP A 79 -23.57 5.67 -19.90
N ARG A 80 -22.65 6.01 -20.82
CA ARG A 80 -21.22 5.75 -20.66
C ARG A 80 -20.65 6.36 -19.37
N SER A 81 -21.21 7.47 -18.89
CA SER A 81 -20.74 8.09 -17.67
C SER A 81 -20.91 7.18 -16.45
N LYS A 82 -21.91 6.28 -16.46
CA LYS A 82 -22.08 5.27 -15.40
C LYS A 82 -20.96 4.24 -15.42
N VAL A 83 -20.51 3.80 -16.60
CA VAL A 83 -19.37 2.89 -16.72
C VAL A 83 -18.10 3.55 -16.20
N GLU A 84 -17.85 4.80 -16.58
CA GLU A 84 -16.70 5.56 -16.11
C GLU A 84 -16.74 5.79 -14.60
N THR A 85 -17.91 6.16 -14.07
CA THR A 85 -18.12 6.32 -12.61
C THR A 85 -17.83 5.01 -11.87
N GLN A 86 -18.40 3.90 -12.34
CA GLN A 86 -18.22 2.61 -11.70
C GLN A 86 -16.77 2.11 -11.81
N PHE A 87 -16.10 2.33 -12.93
CA PHE A 87 -14.66 2.08 -13.07
C PHE A 87 -13.87 2.90 -12.03
N HIS A 88 -14.23 4.16 -11.82
CA HIS A 88 -13.58 5.00 -10.81
C HIS A 88 -13.84 4.50 -9.39
N SER A 89 -15.06 4.07 -9.06
CA SER A 89 -15.39 3.48 -7.76
C SER A 89 -14.59 2.20 -7.49
N THR A 90 -14.55 1.28 -8.46
CA THR A 90 -13.76 0.04 -8.35
C THR A 90 -12.26 0.34 -8.16
N MET A 91 -11.75 1.33 -8.90
CA MET A 91 -10.36 1.77 -8.71
C MET A 91 -10.13 2.45 -7.36
N ASP A 92 -11.11 3.19 -6.81
CA ASP A 92 -11.01 3.79 -5.47
C ASP A 92 -10.92 2.70 -4.41
N ALA A 93 -11.76 1.67 -4.49
CA ALA A 93 -11.71 0.51 -3.60
C ALA A 93 -10.36 -0.22 -3.71
N TRP A 94 -9.85 -0.47 -4.94
CA TRP A 94 -8.53 -1.05 -5.12
C TRP A 94 -7.43 -0.20 -4.49
N GLN A 95 -7.45 1.12 -4.64
CA GLN A 95 -6.40 1.98 -4.08
C GLN A 95 -6.40 1.96 -2.55
N ARG A 96 -7.55 1.78 -1.90
CA ARG A 96 -7.63 1.57 -0.45
C ARG A 96 -7.04 0.22 -0.04
N ALA A 97 -7.35 -0.85 -0.79
CA ALA A 97 -6.83 -2.20 -0.52
C ALA A 97 -5.35 -2.37 -0.90
N GLN A 98 -4.85 -1.63 -1.89
CA GLN A 98 -3.50 -1.79 -2.47
C GLN A 98 -2.36 -1.65 -1.46
N ILE A 99 -2.58 -0.92 -0.38
CA ILE A 99 -1.57 -0.71 0.66
C ILE A 99 -1.29 -1.96 1.49
N ILE A 100 -2.21 -2.93 1.47
CA ILE A 100 -2.09 -4.20 2.20
C ILE A 100 -1.28 -5.14 1.33
N GLN A 101 -0.04 -5.43 1.76
CA GLN A 101 0.94 -6.16 0.97
C GLN A 101 1.33 -7.50 1.61
N PHE A 102 0.38 -8.16 2.26
CA PHE A 102 0.55 -9.51 2.79
C PHE A 102 -0.75 -10.31 2.70
N GLY A 103 -0.67 -11.59 3.03
CA GLY A 103 -1.82 -12.48 3.05
C GLY A 103 -2.32 -12.88 1.65
N PRO A 104 -3.60 -13.17 1.52
CA PRO A 104 -4.20 -13.73 0.32
C PRO A 104 -3.93 -12.98 -0.98
N ILE A 105 -3.73 -11.66 -0.92
CA ILE A 105 -3.42 -10.86 -2.11
C ILE A 105 -2.14 -11.33 -2.83
N TYR A 106 -1.19 -11.94 -2.12
CA TYR A 106 0.06 -12.43 -2.72
C TYR A 106 -0.03 -13.83 -3.31
N GLU A 107 -1.12 -14.53 -3.10
CA GLU A 107 -1.33 -15.80 -3.75
C GLU A 107 -1.55 -15.63 -5.25
N ASN A 108 -1.21 -16.64 -6.02
CA ASN A 108 -1.54 -16.75 -7.45
C ASN A 108 -1.23 -15.48 -8.28
N LYS A 109 0.01 -14.98 -8.25
CA LYS A 109 0.54 -13.79 -8.96
C LYS A 109 0.23 -12.43 -8.32
N GLY A 110 -0.37 -12.44 -7.14
CA GLY A 110 -0.46 -11.28 -6.28
C GLY A 110 -1.20 -10.07 -6.84
N PRO A 111 -0.86 -8.87 -6.39
CA PRO A 111 -1.53 -7.63 -6.76
C PRO A 111 -1.60 -7.36 -8.26
N ALA A 112 -0.68 -7.96 -9.05
CA ALA A 112 -0.66 -7.81 -10.51
C ALA A 112 -1.91 -8.37 -11.21
N ARG A 113 -2.69 -9.26 -10.55
CA ARG A 113 -3.97 -9.72 -11.08
C ARG A 113 -5.06 -8.67 -11.00
N ILE A 114 -4.97 -7.78 -10.00
CA ILE A 114 -5.90 -6.67 -9.87
C ILE A 114 -5.45 -5.50 -10.72
N GLN A 115 -4.16 -5.15 -10.66
CA GLN A 115 -3.59 -4.05 -11.46
C GLN A 115 -2.12 -4.30 -11.78
N PHE A 116 -1.80 -4.59 -13.04
CA PHE A 116 -0.43 -4.75 -13.54
C PHE A 116 0.21 -3.40 -13.83
N TRP A 117 0.62 -2.72 -12.77
CA TRP A 117 1.32 -1.44 -12.84
C TRP A 117 2.51 -1.41 -11.85
N PRO A 118 3.65 -0.82 -12.22
CA PRO A 118 4.00 -0.21 -13.50
C PRO A 118 4.39 -1.23 -14.59
N ASP A 119 3.87 -1.07 -15.81
CA ASP A 119 4.36 -1.83 -16.99
C ASP A 119 5.68 -1.24 -17.49
N LYS A 120 6.79 -1.61 -16.81
CA LYS A 120 8.14 -1.05 -17.04
C LYS A 120 8.61 -1.19 -18.49
N ARG A 121 8.17 -2.25 -19.21
CA ARG A 121 8.61 -2.61 -20.57
C ARG A 121 7.55 -2.37 -21.65
N GLY A 122 6.36 -1.92 -21.29
CA GLY A 122 5.22 -1.78 -22.20
C GLY A 122 4.73 -3.12 -22.78
N THR A 123 4.97 -4.22 -22.08
CA THR A 123 4.62 -5.57 -22.53
C THR A 123 3.11 -5.78 -22.49
N GLY A 124 2.47 -5.37 -21.40
CA GLY A 124 1.02 -5.45 -21.25
C GLY A 124 0.31 -4.63 -22.33
N GLN A 125 0.73 -3.37 -22.52
CA GLN A 125 0.15 -2.52 -23.56
C GLN A 125 0.31 -3.11 -24.99
N ARG A 126 1.42 -3.80 -25.28
CA ARG A 126 1.58 -4.47 -26.58
C ARG A 126 0.61 -5.64 -26.75
N GLN A 127 0.45 -6.46 -25.70
CA GLN A 127 -0.48 -7.59 -25.69
C GLN A 127 -1.93 -7.11 -25.85
N LEU A 128 -2.35 -6.07 -25.12
CA LEU A 128 -3.67 -5.46 -25.22
C LEU A 128 -3.98 -5.00 -26.65
N ARG A 129 -3.04 -4.30 -27.29
CA ARG A 129 -3.20 -3.88 -28.68
C ARG A 129 -3.35 -5.06 -29.64
N GLN A 130 -2.62 -6.16 -29.41
CA GLN A 130 -2.76 -7.36 -30.25
C GLN A 130 -4.15 -7.99 -30.09
N VAL A 131 -4.64 -8.13 -28.85
CA VAL A 131 -5.99 -8.64 -28.57
C VAL A 131 -7.06 -7.79 -29.26
N LEU A 132 -7.01 -6.48 -29.10
CA LEU A 132 -7.99 -5.55 -29.69
C LEU A 132 -7.92 -5.52 -31.21
N ASN A 133 -6.72 -5.43 -31.81
CA ASN A 133 -6.56 -5.35 -33.26
C ASN A 133 -6.96 -6.66 -33.99
N ASN A 134 -6.72 -7.80 -33.34
CA ASN A 134 -7.03 -9.11 -33.90
C ASN A 134 -8.44 -9.59 -33.52
N GLN A 135 -9.14 -8.88 -32.64
CA GLN A 135 -10.40 -9.31 -32.01
C GLN A 135 -10.29 -10.75 -31.50
N ASP A 136 -9.26 -11.01 -30.67
CA ASP A 136 -8.95 -12.37 -30.17
C ASP A 136 -10.04 -12.86 -29.22
N GLU A 137 -11.02 -13.56 -29.75
CA GLU A 137 -12.16 -14.10 -28.99
C GLU A 137 -11.75 -15.11 -27.90
N THR A 138 -10.51 -15.60 -27.92
CA THR A 138 -10.02 -16.53 -26.86
C THR A 138 -9.88 -15.88 -25.48
N VAL A 139 -10.04 -14.56 -25.37
CA VAL A 139 -10.06 -13.83 -24.09
C VAL A 139 -11.47 -13.69 -23.49
N LEU A 140 -12.54 -13.94 -24.28
CA LEU A 140 -13.92 -13.67 -23.89
C LEU A 140 -14.57 -14.74 -23.01
N PRO A 141 -14.29 -16.05 -23.15
CA PRO A 141 -14.93 -17.07 -22.33
C PRO A 141 -14.68 -16.85 -20.83
N SER A 142 -15.68 -17.18 -20.02
CA SER A 142 -15.55 -17.12 -18.55
C SER A 142 -14.33 -17.92 -18.07
N GLY A 143 -13.51 -17.31 -17.20
CA GLY A 143 -12.28 -17.92 -16.68
C GLY A 143 -11.08 -17.90 -17.63
N ALA A 144 -11.25 -17.58 -18.92
CA ALA A 144 -10.15 -17.59 -19.90
C ALA A 144 -9.00 -16.65 -19.51
N LEU A 145 -9.31 -15.46 -18.96
CA LEU A 145 -8.31 -14.47 -18.57
C LEU A 145 -7.46 -14.92 -17.35
N ALA A 146 -7.97 -15.80 -16.50
CA ALA A 146 -7.22 -16.36 -15.40
C ALA A 146 -5.98 -17.14 -15.85
N GLU A 147 -6.04 -17.78 -17.04
CA GLU A 147 -4.98 -18.59 -17.62
C GLU A 147 -4.03 -17.79 -18.53
N LYS A 148 -4.37 -16.54 -18.81
CA LYS A 148 -3.56 -15.67 -19.68
C LYS A 148 -2.61 -14.77 -18.91
N SER A 149 -1.91 -13.89 -19.62
CA SER A 149 -1.10 -12.84 -19.02
C SER A 149 -1.96 -11.96 -18.12
N VAL A 150 -1.53 -11.69 -16.91
CA VAL A 150 -2.23 -10.80 -15.95
C VAL A 150 -2.57 -9.44 -16.56
N ALA A 151 -1.71 -8.92 -17.43
CA ALA A 151 -1.89 -7.64 -18.12
C ALA A 151 -3.06 -7.62 -19.15
N LEU A 152 -3.74 -8.73 -19.35
CA LEU A 152 -4.92 -8.82 -20.25
C LEU A 152 -6.24 -8.81 -19.48
N GLY A 153 -6.22 -9.10 -18.19
CA GLY A 153 -7.44 -9.26 -17.38
C GLY A 153 -7.51 -8.36 -16.14
N ASP A 154 -6.68 -7.33 -16.06
CA ASP A 154 -6.54 -6.44 -14.90
C ASP A 154 -7.26 -5.08 -15.11
N LEU A 155 -7.33 -4.27 -14.04
CA LEU A 155 -7.95 -2.93 -14.09
C LEU A 155 -7.17 -1.94 -14.98
N GLN A 156 -5.87 -2.16 -15.23
CA GLN A 156 -5.10 -1.36 -16.17
C GLN A 156 -5.48 -1.69 -17.62
N ALA A 157 -5.81 -2.97 -17.90
CA ALA A 157 -6.36 -3.39 -19.18
C ALA A 157 -7.74 -2.77 -19.43
N LEU A 158 -8.61 -2.77 -18.40
CA LEU A 158 -9.92 -2.13 -18.50
C LEU A 158 -9.80 -0.63 -18.74
N GLU A 159 -8.92 0.08 -18.03
CA GLU A 159 -8.61 1.50 -18.30
C GLU A 159 -8.21 1.70 -19.77
N TYR A 160 -7.36 0.82 -20.29
CA TYR A 160 -6.94 0.90 -21.70
C TYR A 160 -8.12 0.79 -22.65
N VAL A 161 -8.99 -0.20 -22.47
CA VAL A 161 -10.18 -0.40 -23.31
C VAL A 161 -11.13 0.79 -23.22
N LEU A 162 -11.38 1.31 -22.02
CA LEU A 162 -12.36 2.40 -21.82
C LEU A 162 -11.86 3.77 -22.29
N TYR A 163 -10.57 4.08 -22.13
CA TYR A 163 -10.06 5.44 -22.30
C TYR A 163 -9.09 5.63 -23.48
N ASN A 164 -8.58 4.55 -24.09
CA ASN A 164 -7.66 4.69 -25.23
C ASN A 164 -8.39 4.98 -26.53
N ASP A 165 -9.53 4.34 -26.73
CA ASP A 165 -10.42 4.57 -27.88
C ASP A 165 -11.88 4.49 -27.40
N PRO A 166 -12.49 5.64 -27.07
CA PRO A 166 -13.87 5.68 -26.60
C PRO A 166 -14.89 5.11 -27.61
N GLU A 167 -14.60 5.13 -28.88
CA GLU A 167 -15.53 4.66 -29.93
C GLU A 167 -15.61 3.12 -29.97
N LEU A 168 -14.56 2.42 -29.53
CA LEU A 168 -14.55 0.95 -29.52
C LEU A 168 -15.65 0.33 -28.65
N THR A 169 -16.15 1.05 -27.65
CA THR A 169 -17.20 0.57 -26.76
C THR A 169 -18.60 1.09 -27.10
N THR A 170 -18.77 1.87 -28.19
CA THR A 170 -20.05 2.51 -28.55
C THR A 170 -20.94 1.67 -29.44
N GLN A 171 -20.44 0.58 -30.03
CA GLN A 171 -21.19 -0.27 -30.91
C GLN A 171 -21.79 -1.46 -30.14
N PRO A 172 -23.09 -1.78 -30.30
CA PRO A 172 -23.67 -3.03 -29.83
C PRO A 172 -22.84 -4.22 -30.32
N ASP A 173 -22.68 -5.23 -29.46
CA ASP A 173 -21.90 -6.45 -29.76
C ASP A 173 -20.45 -6.20 -30.21
N SER A 174 -19.87 -5.02 -29.90
CA SER A 174 -18.47 -4.78 -30.20
C SER A 174 -17.56 -5.70 -29.38
N PHE A 175 -16.49 -6.20 -30.02
CA PHE A 175 -15.47 -6.99 -29.37
C PHE A 175 -14.91 -6.26 -28.12
N ALA A 176 -14.70 -4.94 -28.22
CA ALA A 176 -14.18 -4.14 -27.11
C ALA A 176 -15.13 -4.12 -25.90
N CYS A 177 -16.44 -4.08 -26.14
CA CYS A 177 -17.44 -4.14 -25.07
C CYS A 177 -17.44 -5.52 -24.38
N HIS A 178 -17.45 -6.60 -25.16
CA HIS A 178 -17.38 -7.96 -24.63
C HIS A 178 -16.06 -8.19 -23.86
N TYR A 179 -14.95 -7.63 -24.34
CA TYR A 179 -13.67 -7.75 -23.68
C TYR A 179 -13.62 -6.95 -22.35
N ALA A 180 -14.17 -5.74 -22.33
CA ALA A 180 -14.31 -4.97 -21.09
C ALA A 180 -15.13 -5.75 -20.04
N LEU A 181 -16.23 -6.36 -20.45
CA LEU A 181 -17.06 -7.20 -19.59
C LEU A 181 -16.32 -8.46 -19.12
N ALA A 182 -15.54 -9.12 -19.99
CA ALA A 182 -14.71 -10.26 -19.61
C ALA A 182 -13.65 -9.88 -18.57
N ILE A 183 -13.02 -8.70 -18.70
CA ILE A 183 -12.09 -8.18 -17.70
C ILE A 183 -12.81 -7.92 -16.36
N ALA A 184 -13.98 -7.27 -16.38
CA ALA A 184 -14.74 -6.99 -15.17
C ALA A 184 -15.11 -8.28 -14.41
N ARG A 185 -15.61 -9.30 -15.12
CA ARG A 185 -15.91 -10.63 -14.54
C ARG A 185 -14.67 -11.31 -13.96
N ASN A 186 -13.52 -11.16 -14.62
CA ASN A 186 -12.26 -11.67 -14.08
C ASN A 186 -11.86 -10.96 -12.78
N GLN A 187 -12.08 -9.65 -12.66
CA GLN A 187 -11.81 -8.88 -11.45
C GLN A 187 -12.79 -9.23 -10.32
N GLU A 188 -14.08 -9.40 -10.63
CA GLU A 188 -15.10 -9.85 -9.67
C GLU A 188 -14.69 -11.17 -9.01
N VAL A 189 -14.29 -12.16 -9.80
CA VAL A 189 -13.83 -13.46 -9.27
C VAL A 189 -12.61 -13.29 -8.37
N HIS A 190 -11.59 -12.54 -8.81
CA HIS A 190 -10.38 -12.35 -8.01
C HIS A 190 -10.64 -11.61 -6.70
N ALA A 191 -11.47 -10.58 -6.71
CA ALA A 191 -11.81 -9.83 -5.51
C ALA A 191 -12.61 -10.70 -4.52
N ALA A 192 -13.58 -11.47 -5.01
CA ALA A 192 -14.36 -12.41 -4.20
C ALA A 192 -13.49 -13.52 -3.58
N ASP A 193 -12.55 -14.07 -4.35
CA ASP A 193 -11.60 -15.09 -3.85
C ASP A 193 -10.74 -14.54 -2.71
N ILE A 194 -10.24 -13.29 -2.82
CA ILE A 194 -9.45 -12.65 -1.76
C ILE A 194 -10.29 -12.51 -0.48
N VAL A 195 -11.54 -12.04 -0.58
CA VAL A 195 -12.44 -11.95 0.58
C VAL A 195 -12.67 -13.32 1.20
N GLN A 196 -12.95 -14.34 0.39
CA GLN A 196 -13.16 -15.71 0.86
C GLN A 196 -11.95 -16.26 1.61
N MET A 197 -10.74 -15.97 1.14
CA MET A 197 -9.50 -16.37 1.82
C MET A 197 -9.27 -15.59 3.12
N TRP A 198 -9.76 -14.34 3.21
CA TRP A 198 -9.68 -13.56 4.46
C TRP A 198 -10.68 -14.01 5.53
N VAL A 199 -11.94 -14.35 5.16
CA VAL A 199 -13.02 -14.54 6.14
C VAL A 199 -13.74 -15.90 6.05
N GLY A 200 -13.33 -16.79 5.15
CA GLY A 200 -13.88 -18.13 4.99
C GLY A 200 -13.47 -19.10 6.11
N ALA A 201 -13.70 -20.40 5.89
CA ALA A 201 -13.22 -21.44 6.79
C ALA A 201 -11.67 -21.50 6.75
N ASP A 202 -11.03 -21.68 7.89
CA ASP A 202 -9.57 -21.67 8.05
C ASP A 202 -8.94 -20.39 7.49
N SER A 203 -9.56 -19.26 7.80
CA SER A 203 -9.26 -17.96 7.19
C SER A 203 -7.89 -17.39 7.55
N TYR A 204 -7.37 -16.55 6.67
CA TYR A 204 -6.15 -15.79 6.99
C TYR A 204 -6.36 -14.83 8.18
N ARG A 205 -7.60 -14.32 8.35
CA ARG A 205 -8.01 -13.55 9.53
C ARG A 205 -7.78 -14.35 10.81
N ASP A 206 -8.17 -15.62 10.84
CA ASP A 206 -7.94 -16.47 12.03
C ASP A 206 -6.46 -16.66 12.31
N GLN A 207 -5.61 -16.79 11.28
CA GLN A 207 -4.16 -16.82 11.44
C GLN A 207 -3.60 -15.55 12.08
N VAL A 208 -4.11 -14.37 11.68
CA VAL A 208 -3.70 -13.08 12.26
C VAL A 208 -4.19 -12.96 13.72
N LEU A 209 -5.46 -13.23 13.98
CA LEU A 209 -6.05 -13.03 15.31
C LEU A 209 -5.51 -13.98 16.37
N ASN A 210 -5.06 -15.17 15.97
CA ASN A 210 -4.46 -16.16 16.86
C ASN A 210 -2.91 -16.11 16.84
N ALA A 211 -2.31 -15.05 16.30
CA ALA A 211 -0.85 -14.93 16.21
C ALA A 211 -0.13 -15.04 17.56
N ALA A 212 -0.77 -14.62 18.67
CA ALA A 212 -0.21 -14.73 20.02
C ALA A 212 0.06 -16.18 20.47
N ASP A 213 -0.71 -17.14 19.97
CA ASP A 213 -0.54 -18.57 20.24
C ASP A 213 0.44 -19.24 19.26
N GLY A 214 0.93 -18.50 18.27
CA GLY A 214 1.68 -19.01 17.13
C GLY A 214 0.77 -19.70 16.11
N THR A 215 0.95 -19.37 14.84
CA THR A 215 0.18 -19.93 13.73
C THR A 215 1.10 -20.41 12.61
N ASP A 216 0.55 -20.99 11.54
CA ASP A 216 1.35 -21.37 10.36
C ASP A 216 1.95 -20.15 9.63
N VAL A 217 1.41 -18.94 9.88
CA VAL A 217 1.81 -17.70 9.20
C VAL A 217 2.65 -16.79 10.10
N PHE A 218 2.34 -16.70 11.40
CA PHE A 218 2.98 -15.79 12.33
C PHE A 218 3.55 -16.54 13.53
N PHE A 219 4.75 -16.17 13.91
CA PHE A 219 5.39 -16.74 15.09
C PHE A 219 4.78 -16.19 16.39
N ASP A 220 4.45 -14.89 16.39
CA ASP A 220 3.80 -14.19 17.49
C ASP A 220 3.00 -12.95 17.02
N GLU A 221 2.30 -12.30 17.95
CA GLU A 221 1.49 -11.10 17.68
C GLU A 221 2.34 -9.89 17.28
N LYS A 222 3.61 -9.82 17.73
CA LYS A 222 4.51 -8.72 17.37
C LYS A 222 5.02 -8.83 15.94
N GLU A 223 5.23 -10.06 15.47
CA GLU A 223 5.51 -10.29 14.06
C GLU A 223 4.34 -9.84 13.20
N ALA A 224 3.10 -10.20 13.58
CA ALA A 224 1.91 -9.77 12.88
C ALA A 224 1.75 -8.23 12.90
N ALA A 225 1.93 -7.57 14.05
CA ALA A 225 1.91 -6.11 14.18
C ALA A 225 3.02 -5.45 13.35
N SER A 226 4.23 -6.03 13.33
CA SER A 226 5.34 -5.56 12.50
C SER A 226 5.00 -5.64 11.00
N ARG A 227 4.21 -6.64 10.57
CA ARG A 227 3.77 -6.76 9.19
C ARG A 227 2.88 -5.59 8.78
N PHE A 228 1.90 -5.21 9.60
CA PHE A 228 1.06 -4.04 9.34
C PHE A 228 1.87 -2.73 9.28
N LEU A 229 2.84 -2.55 10.19
CA LEU A 229 3.72 -1.39 10.16
C LEU A 229 4.55 -1.34 8.86
N ASN A 230 5.04 -2.49 8.41
CA ASN A 230 5.80 -2.58 7.16
C ASN A 230 4.94 -2.27 5.93
N ASP A 231 3.68 -2.67 5.93
CA ASP A 231 2.75 -2.33 4.85
C ASP A 231 2.49 -0.83 4.79
N MET A 232 2.28 -0.18 5.95
CA MET A 232 2.15 1.27 6.04
C MET A 232 3.40 1.99 5.49
N ALA A 233 4.60 1.56 5.89
CA ALA A 233 5.84 2.12 5.39
C ALA A 233 6.05 1.84 3.89
N GLY A 234 5.73 0.64 3.43
CA GLY A 234 5.81 0.21 2.04
C GLY A 234 4.87 1.00 1.13
N ALA A 235 3.66 1.31 1.58
CA ALA A 235 2.71 2.14 0.85
C ALA A 235 3.30 3.55 0.59
N ILE A 236 3.93 4.16 1.59
CA ILE A 236 4.59 5.47 1.45
C ILE A 236 5.73 5.39 0.42
N ASP A 237 6.50 4.30 0.40
CA ASP A 237 7.55 4.08 -0.60
C ASP A 237 6.99 3.94 -2.02
N VAL A 238 5.90 3.19 -2.19
CA VAL A 238 5.23 3.07 -3.50
C VAL A 238 4.76 4.43 -3.98
N ILE A 239 4.10 5.22 -3.12
CA ILE A 239 3.66 6.57 -3.45
C ILE A 239 4.86 7.42 -3.91
N ARG A 240 5.88 7.49 -3.10
CA ARG A 240 7.06 8.31 -3.33
C ARG A 240 7.83 7.88 -4.57
N LEU A 241 8.26 6.62 -4.61
CA LEU A 241 9.18 6.12 -5.63
C LEU A 241 8.49 5.79 -6.95
N GLN A 242 7.33 5.09 -6.88
CA GLN A 242 6.70 4.58 -8.09
C GLN A 242 5.72 5.58 -8.69
N LYS A 243 4.88 6.23 -7.86
CA LYS A 243 3.80 7.08 -8.36
C LYS A 243 4.25 8.51 -8.69
N ILE A 244 5.34 9.02 -8.04
CA ILE A 244 5.81 10.40 -8.24
C ILE A 244 7.23 10.43 -8.83
N ASP A 245 8.24 9.93 -8.12
CA ASP A 245 9.66 10.13 -8.47
C ASP A 245 10.02 9.52 -9.84
N ARG A 246 9.66 8.27 -10.09
CA ARG A 246 9.95 7.61 -11.38
C ARG A 246 9.28 8.27 -12.59
N PRO A 247 7.98 8.66 -12.55
CA PRO A 247 7.39 9.45 -13.63
C PRO A 247 8.00 10.84 -13.81
N MET A 248 8.37 11.50 -12.72
CA MET A 248 8.99 12.83 -12.74
C MET A 248 10.41 12.80 -13.33
N GLY A 249 11.14 11.71 -13.10
CA GLY A 249 12.52 11.54 -13.54
C GLY A 249 13.50 12.55 -12.90
N LEU A 250 14.79 12.33 -13.10
CA LEU A 250 15.84 13.18 -12.51
C LEU A 250 15.85 14.62 -13.07
N THR A 251 15.41 14.80 -14.30
CA THR A 251 15.34 16.10 -14.99
C THR A 251 14.01 16.23 -15.73
N ILE A 252 13.62 17.45 -16.08
CA ILE A 252 12.39 17.69 -16.85
C ILE A 252 12.41 16.95 -18.20
N THR A 253 13.55 16.84 -18.87
CA THR A 253 13.70 16.08 -20.11
C THR A 253 13.62 14.56 -19.89
N GLY A 254 13.86 14.12 -18.67
CA GLY A 254 13.73 12.74 -18.22
C GLY A 254 12.30 12.35 -17.81
N ALA A 255 11.38 13.30 -17.70
CA ALA A 255 10.00 13.04 -17.31
C ALA A 255 9.29 12.05 -18.25
N ARG A 256 8.42 11.23 -17.67
CA ARG A 256 7.67 10.15 -18.36
C ARG A 256 6.20 10.22 -17.99
N PRO A 257 5.42 11.18 -18.54
CA PRO A 257 4.02 11.41 -18.19
C PRO A 257 3.13 10.17 -18.30
N LYS A 258 3.38 9.32 -19.31
CA LYS A 258 2.63 8.08 -19.54
C LYS A 258 3.03 6.92 -18.60
N ARG A 259 3.94 7.17 -17.65
CA ARG A 259 4.27 6.24 -16.57
C ARG A 259 3.56 6.57 -15.27
N THR A 260 2.85 7.72 -15.19
CA THR A 260 1.98 7.97 -14.03
C THR A 260 0.85 6.93 -14.03
N GLU A 261 0.50 6.47 -12.84
CA GLU A 261 -0.55 5.46 -12.68
C GLU A 261 -1.88 5.97 -13.21
N ASN A 262 -2.60 5.14 -13.97
CA ASN A 262 -3.91 5.50 -14.54
C ASN A 262 -3.93 6.88 -15.23
N TRP A 263 -2.91 7.18 -16.02
CA TRP A 263 -2.75 8.48 -16.68
C TRP A 263 -3.82 8.74 -17.74
N ARG A 264 -4.46 7.69 -18.30
CA ARG A 264 -5.50 7.83 -19.32
C ARG A 264 -6.81 8.34 -18.74
N SER A 265 -7.21 7.79 -17.60
CA SER A 265 -8.38 8.22 -16.85
C SER A 265 -8.12 9.45 -15.98
N GLY A 266 -6.87 9.93 -15.93
CA GLY A 266 -6.49 11.16 -15.22
C GLY A 266 -6.45 11.03 -13.69
N ARG A 267 -6.58 9.81 -13.13
CA ARG A 267 -6.81 9.62 -11.69
C ARG A 267 -5.57 9.49 -10.81
N SER A 268 -4.36 9.67 -11.34
CA SER A 268 -3.10 9.46 -10.60
C SER A 268 -3.03 10.18 -9.26
N LEU A 269 -3.50 11.45 -9.17
CA LEU A 269 -3.54 12.20 -7.91
C LEU A 269 -4.55 11.60 -6.93
N ARG A 270 -5.73 11.19 -7.42
CA ARG A 270 -6.75 10.52 -6.61
C ARG A 270 -6.24 9.20 -6.02
N ASN A 271 -5.49 8.42 -6.80
CA ASN A 271 -4.87 7.19 -6.34
C ASN A 271 -3.88 7.44 -5.18
N ILE A 272 -3.03 8.46 -5.31
CA ILE A 272 -2.08 8.85 -4.26
C ILE A 272 -2.84 9.30 -3.00
N GLN A 273 -3.89 10.12 -3.18
CA GLN A 273 -4.73 10.60 -2.08
C GLN A 273 -5.34 9.42 -1.29
N LEU A 274 -5.97 8.46 -1.98
CA LEU A 274 -6.60 7.30 -1.35
C LEU A 274 -5.59 6.41 -0.61
N ASN A 275 -4.40 6.20 -1.19
CA ASN A 275 -3.35 5.46 -0.49
C ASN A 275 -2.91 6.17 0.81
N LEU A 276 -2.81 7.51 0.81
CA LEU A 276 -2.46 8.27 2.02
C LEU A 276 -3.60 8.29 3.05
N GLU A 277 -4.84 8.37 2.61
CA GLU A 277 -6.01 8.23 3.47
C GLU A 277 -6.02 6.85 4.15
N SER A 278 -5.66 5.79 3.41
CA SER A 278 -5.53 4.45 3.99
C SER A 278 -4.34 4.35 4.95
N VAL A 279 -3.19 4.97 4.63
CA VAL A 279 -2.07 5.08 5.59
C VAL A 279 -2.51 5.80 6.87
N GLN A 280 -3.34 6.84 6.76
CA GLN A 280 -3.91 7.53 7.92
C GLN A 280 -4.81 6.62 8.78
N HIS A 281 -5.57 5.73 8.13
CA HIS A 281 -6.45 4.78 8.83
C HIS A 281 -5.68 3.84 9.78
N PHE A 282 -4.45 3.41 9.46
CA PHE A 282 -3.62 2.63 10.40
C PHE A 282 -3.39 3.34 11.75
N LEU A 283 -3.39 4.68 11.74
CA LEU A 283 -3.21 5.49 12.93
C LEU A 283 -4.53 5.87 13.61
N ALA A 284 -5.63 5.90 12.86
CA ALA A 284 -6.87 6.54 13.27
C ALA A 284 -7.99 5.59 13.67
N VAL A 285 -7.92 4.30 13.31
CA VAL A 285 -8.92 3.32 13.75
C VAL A 285 -8.81 3.11 15.26
N GLU A 286 -9.94 2.79 15.91
CA GLU A 286 -9.99 2.44 17.33
C GLU A 286 -9.07 1.24 17.60
N ASP A 287 -8.27 1.30 18.64
CA ASP A 287 -7.17 0.36 18.96
C ASP A 287 -6.08 0.24 17.87
N GLY A 288 -6.01 1.21 16.96
CA GLY A 288 -4.95 1.29 15.95
C GLY A 288 -3.62 1.77 16.51
N PHE A 289 -2.64 1.98 15.62
CA PHE A 289 -1.30 2.45 16.03
C PHE A 289 -1.33 3.76 16.81
N GLY A 290 -2.30 4.66 16.53
CA GLY A 290 -2.43 5.94 17.22
C GLY A 290 -2.81 5.78 18.69
N ASP A 291 -3.78 4.92 18.99
CA ASP A 291 -4.23 4.67 20.35
C ASP A 291 -3.15 3.92 21.14
N VAL A 292 -2.56 2.89 20.53
CA VAL A 292 -1.44 2.15 21.16
C VAL A 292 -0.27 3.09 21.51
N LEU A 293 0.12 4.00 20.61
CA LEU A 293 1.16 5.00 20.89
C LEU A 293 0.75 5.95 22.03
N SER A 294 -0.51 6.33 22.11
CA SER A 294 -1.03 7.16 23.21
C SER A 294 -0.95 6.43 24.55
N ASP A 295 -1.35 5.17 24.58
CA ASP A 295 -1.35 4.33 25.80
C ASP A 295 0.04 4.12 26.40
N ILE A 296 1.08 4.07 25.56
CA ILE A 296 2.47 3.97 25.98
C ILE A 296 3.16 5.33 26.16
N GLY A 297 2.40 6.46 26.13
CA GLY A 297 2.91 7.81 26.32
C GLY A 297 3.74 8.35 25.16
N LYS A 298 3.45 7.90 23.93
CA LYS A 298 4.11 8.28 22.68
C LYS A 298 3.15 8.97 21.67
N GLU A 299 2.09 9.57 22.17
CA GLU A 299 1.07 10.25 21.36
C GLU A 299 1.63 11.32 20.43
N THR A 300 2.76 11.94 20.78
CA THR A 300 3.41 12.96 19.94
C THR A 300 3.88 12.39 18.60
N THR A 301 4.29 11.12 18.56
CA THR A 301 4.73 10.44 17.33
C THR A 301 3.54 10.21 16.40
N SER A 302 2.41 9.74 16.93
CA SER A 302 1.15 9.61 16.16
C SER A 302 0.66 10.95 15.65
N GLN A 303 0.64 11.98 16.49
CA GLN A 303 0.24 13.34 16.11
C GLN A 303 1.11 13.91 14.99
N ALA A 304 2.44 13.73 15.08
CA ALA A 304 3.37 14.18 14.04
C ALA A 304 3.12 13.47 12.70
N ALA A 305 2.83 12.15 12.71
CA ALA A 305 2.52 11.40 11.51
C ALA A 305 1.19 11.87 10.89
N GLN A 306 0.14 12.02 11.68
CA GLN A 306 -1.17 12.49 11.22
C GLN A 306 -1.11 13.92 10.68
N GLN A 307 -0.38 14.81 11.34
CA GLN A 307 -0.16 16.18 10.86
C GLN A 307 0.55 16.17 9.50
N LEU A 308 1.61 15.40 9.37
CA LEU A 308 2.38 15.35 8.11
C LEU A 308 1.56 14.75 6.96
N ILE A 309 0.75 13.72 7.24
CA ILE A 309 -0.21 13.18 6.25
C ILE A 309 -1.19 14.26 5.82
N SER A 310 -1.77 15.01 6.76
CA SER A 310 -2.69 16.10 6.47
C SER A 310 -2.06 17.19 5.61
N GLU A 311 -0.81 17.56 5.89
CA GLU A 311 -0.04 18.51 5.09
C GLU A 311 0.24 18.00 3.67
N ILE A 312 0.51 16.70 3.50
CA ILE A 312 0.71 16.07 2.20
C ILE A 312 -0.60 16.05 1.41
N LEU A 313 -1.71 15.67 2.04
CA LEU A 313 -3.05 15.67 1.43
C LEU A 313 -3.46 17.08 1.00
N GLY A 314 -3.23 18.10 1.85
CA GLY A 314 -3.44 19.50 1.51
C GLY A 314 -2.59 19.97 0.32
N HIS A 315 -1.35 19.51 0.23
CA HIS A 315 -0.47 19.79 -0.91
C HIS A 315 -0.97 19.14 -2.21
N LEU A 316 -1.44 17.88 -2.14
CA LEU A 316 -2.03 17.19 -3.29
C LEU A 316 -3.31 17.88 -3.79
N ALA A 317 -4.14 18.35 -2.88
CA ALA A 317 -5.39 19.04 -3.20
C ALA A 317 -5.17 20.41 -3.89
N ALA A 318 -3.98 21.01 -3.75
CA ALA A 318 -3.63 22.26 -4.39
C ALA A 318 -3.27 22.11 -5.89
N PHE A 319 -3.02 20.90 -6.37
CA PHE A 319 -2.77 20.66 -7.79
C PHE A 319 -4.06 20.73 -8.60
N ASP A 320 -4.07 21.56 -9.62
CA ASP A 320 -5.19 21.78 -10.53
C ASP A 320 -5.12 21.01 -11.86
N GLN A 321 -4.03 20.23 -12.06
CA GLN A 321 -3.79 19.47 -13.27
C GLN A 321 -3.50 18.01 -12.95
N PRO A 322 -3.79 17.07 -13.90
CA PRO A 322 -3.44 15.67 -13.73
C PRO A 322 -1.93 15.49 -13.55
N MET A 323 -1.52 14.52 -12.75
CA MET A 323 -0.11 14.18 -12.48
C MET A 323 0.71 14.02 -13.77
N SER A 324 0.12 13.46 -14.83
CA SER A 324 0.79 13.32 -16.13
C SER A 324 1.20 14.65 -16.77
N LYS A 325 0.46 15.74 -16.49
CA LYS A 325 0.85 17.09 -16.91
C LYS A 325 1.84 17.73 -15.94
N LEU A 326 1.64 17.56 -14.64
CA LEU A 326 2.52 18.11 -13.60
C LEU A 326 3.97 17.64 -13.75
N VAL A 327 4.19 16.33 -13.97
CA VAL A 327 5.56 15.78 -14.12
C VAL A 327 6.29 16.31 -15.36
N ALA A 328 5.55 16.78 -16.37
CA ALA A 328 6.12 17.37 -17.58
C ALA A 328 6.21 18.90 -17.54
N ASN A 329 5.68 19.54 -16.49
CA ASN A 329 5.66 20.99 -16.33
C ASN A 329 6.89 21.46 -15.51
N PRO A 330 7.80 22.28 -16.09
CA PRO A 330 8.92 22.84 -15.36
C PRO A 330 8.52 23.64 -14.11
N ASP A 331 7.42 24.38 -14.19
CA ASP A 331 6.96 25.23 -13.10
C ASP A 331 6.40 24.45 -11.90
N ALA A 332 5.80 23.27 -12.16
CA ALA A 332 5.29 22.37 -11.10
C ALA A 332 6.38 21.52 -10.44
N ARG A 333 7.59 21.50 -11.00
CA ARG A 333 8.64 20.60 -10.53
C ARG A 333 9.05 20.86 -9.07
N GLY A 334 9.17 22.14 -8.69
CA GLY A 334 9.52 22.53 -7.32
C GLY A 334 8.49 22.04 -6.28
N ASP A 335 7.22 22.09 -6.64
CA ASP A 335 6.13 21.62 -5.78
C ASP A 335 6.16 20.10 -5.63
N LEU A 336 6.42 19.36 -6.72
CA LEU A 336 6.59 17.90 -6.67
C LEU A 336 7.82 17.48 -5.85
N GLU A 337 8.93 18.20 -5.93
CA GLU A 337 10.13 17.96 -5.11
C GLU A 337 9.86 18.25 -3.62
N SER A 338 9.09 19.29 -3.32
CA SER A 338 8.61 19.57 -1.96
C SER A 338 7.71 18.46 -1.43
N LEU A 339 6.78 17.96 -2.24
CA LEU A 339 5.92 16.83 -1.91
C LEU A 339 6.74 15.57 -1.62
N LEU A 340 7.73 15.25 -2.47
CA LEU A 340 8.65 14.12 -2.25
C LEU A 340 9.46 14.26 -0.95
N THR A 341 9.82 15.48 -0.57
CA THR A 341 10.52 15.74 0.70
C THR A 341 9.64 15.43 1.90
N LYS A 342 8.38 15.87 1.89
CA LYS A 342 7.41 15.54 2.95
C LYS A 342 7.16 14.03 3.04
N LEU A 343 7.04 13.33 1.90
CA LEU A 343 6.88 11.87 1.88
C LEU A 343 8.10 11.13 2.44
N ARG A 344 9.34 11.64 2.23
CA ARG A 344 10.53 11.07 2.89
C ARG A 344 10.48 11.25 4.39
N SER A 345 10.07 12.42 4.87
CA SER A 345 9.91 12.68 6.30
C SER A 345 8.88 11.76 6.94
N LEU A 346 7.73 11.55 6.26
CA LEU A 346 6.71 10.61 6.72
C LEU A 346 7.22 9.17 6.75
N GLN A 347 7.94 8.75 5.72
CA GLN A 347 8.55 7.42 5.66
C GLN A 347 9.54 7.18 6.81
N SER A 348 10.46 8.14 7.07
CA SER A 348 11.42 8.04 8.18
C SER A 348 10.69 7.99 9.53
N LEU A 349 9.66 8.83 9.71
CA LEU A 349 8.87 8.84 10.94
C LEU A 349 8.21 7.48 11.20
N VAL A 350 7.59 6.88 10.17
CA VAL A 350 6.92 5.58 10.30
C VAL A 350 7.93 4.45 10.49
N ARG A 351 8.96 4.39 9.67
CA ARG A 351 9.90 3.26 9.63
C ARG A 351 10.88 3.26 10.80
N GLU A 352 11.26 4.42 11.31
CA GLU A 352 12.26 4.55 12.35
C GLU A 352 11.60 4.85 13.70
N GLN A 353 10.86 5.95 13.80
CA GLN A 353 10.35 6.41 15.08
C GLN A 353 9.15 5.59 15.60
N LEU A 354 8.12 5.33 14.73
CA LEU A 354 7.01 4.48 15.14
C LEU A 354 7.50 3.06 15.50
N ALA A 355 8.34 2.47 14.66
CA ALA A 355 8.89 1.14 14.90
C ALA A 355 9.64 1.08 16.23
N GLN A 356 10.48 2.09 16.52
CA GLN A 356 11.24 2.18 17.78
C GLN A 356 10.31 2.37 18.98
N ASP A 357 9.33 3.28 18.90
CA ASP A 357 8.42 3.58 20.00
C ASP A 357 7.54 2.38 20.36
N LEU A 358 7.11 1.62 19.35
CA LEU A 358 6.31 0.40 19.53
C LEU A 358 7.15 -0.84 19.86
N GLY A 359 8.48 -0.77 19.73
CA GLY A 359 9.35 -1.95 19.88
C GLY A 359 9.12 -3.01 18.82
N LEU A 360 8.64 -2.59 17.63
CA LEU A 360 8.42 -3.46 16.46
C LEU A 360 9.64 -3.48 15.54
N VAL A 361 9.82 -4.57 14.82
CA VAL A 361 10.97 -4.74 13.91
C VAL A 361 10.61 -4.26 12.51
N PRO A 362 11.26 -3.20 11.99
CA PRO A 362 11.10 -2.83 10.60
C PRO A 362 11.60 -3.99 9.70
N GLY A 363 10.74 -4.51 8.84
CA GLY A 363 11.12 -5.53 7.86
C GLY A 363 11.85 -4.92 6.67
N PHE A 364 12.57 -5.75 5.92
CA PHE A 364 13.07 -5.39 4.60
C PHE A 364 11.89 -5.29 3.62
N ASN A 365 11.82 -4.21 2.86
CA ASN A 365 10.84 -4.07 1.80
C ASN A 365 11.19 -4.95 0.59
N ALA A 366 10.16 -5.40 -0.12
CA ALA A 366 10.31 -6.05 -1.43
C ALA A 366 10.99 -5.14 -2.50
N THR A 367 11.17 -3.85 -2.21
CA THR A 367 11.84 -2.87 -3.08
C THR A 367 13.34 -2.72 -2.78
N ASP A 368 13.86 -3.31 -1.71
CA ASP A 368 15.27 -3.19 -1.31
C ASP A 368 16.21 -4.12 -2.12
N GLY A 369 15.67 -4.90 -3.07
CA GLY A 369 16.38 -5.87 -3.89
C GLY A 369 16.47 -5.57 -5.39
N ASP A 370 16.06 -4.37 -5.88
CA ASP A 370 16.12 -3.98 -7.31
C ASP A 370 17.22 -2.96 -7.62
#